data_04b861b4e1446224668604aeaf8c5972
#
_entry.id   04b861b4e1446224668604aeaf8c5972
#
_cell.length_a   1.000
_cell.length_b   1.000
_cell.length_c   1.000
_cell.angle_alpha   90.00
_cell.angle_beta   90.00
_cell.angle_gamma   90.00
#
_symmetry.space_group_name_H-M   'P 1'
#
loop_
_entity.id
_entity.type
_entity.pdbx_description
1 polymer ?
#
loop_
_entity_poly.entity_id
_entity_poly.type
_entity_poly.pdbx_seq_one_letter_code
_entity_poly.pdbx_strand_id
1 'polypeptide(L)'
;MAGVVNSQSAALRGATRPGNPQTPQMLSHLAYVTHDAEATVAFYTTVLGLDFVLAVIDDTVPSTGEPFPYFHIFFRLGDGSTIAFFEAPGLPPRPAVTHPAYDVFDHLALQVDTPEDVDRWHQQLTNLGYDVLGPIDHHIIYSIYFHDPVNDIRLEITTPLVPDWNDRGTEAAQSLTEWAQAKQHATQTGRPQHEVLLELIQRRVHNTTGDIL
;
A
#
# COMPACT_ATOMS: atom_id res chain seq x y z
N MET A 1 33.22 -15.80 11.81
CA MET A 1 32.79 -14.46 11.39
C MET A 1 31.27 -14.31 11.57
N ALA A 2 30.79 -14.35 12.81
CA ALA A 2 29.33 -14.34 13.14
C ALA A 2 28.88 -13.00 13.77
N GLY A 3 29.69 -11.94 13.70
CA GLY A 3 29.44 -10.73 14.47
C GLY A 3 28.83 -9.55 13.70
N VAL A 4 28.70 -9.62 12.37
CA VAL A 4 28.28 -8.45 11.56
C VAL A 4 26.77 -8.44 11.28
N VAL A 5 26.10 -9.58 11.30
CA VAL A 5 24.65 -9.67 10.96
C VAL A 5 23.78 -9.08 12.06
N ASN A 6 24.22 -9.14 13.33
CA ASN A 6 23.41 -8.70 14.48
C ASN A 6 23.34 -7.16 14.65
N SER A 7 24.30 -6.41 14.10
CA SER A 7 24.31 -4.95 14.21
C SER A 7 23.42 -4.25 13.17
N GLN A 8 23.20 -4.88 12.00
CA GLN A 8 22.33 -4.32 10.95
C GLN A 8 20.84 -4.57 11.26
N SER A 9 20.49 -5.71 11.87
CA SER A 9 19.11 -6.02 12.27
C SER A 9 18.58 -5.05 13.34
N ALA A 10 19.44 -4.62 14.28
CA ALA A 10 19.08 -3.62 15.30
C ALA A 10 18.93 -2.20 14.70
N ALA A 11 19.61 -1.89 13.59
CA ALA A 11 19.53 -0.59 12.91
C ALA A 11 18.23 -0.44 12.09
N LEU A 12 17.60 -1.57 11.69
CA LEU A 12 16.34 -1.57 10.95
C LEU A 12 15.10 -1.52 11.86
N ARG A 13 15.24 -1.85 13.14
CA ARG A 13 14.22 -1.55 14.14
C ARG A 13 14.45 -0.11 14.59
N GLY A 14 13.46 0.75 14.42
CA GLY A 14 13.52 2.17 14.77
C GLY A 14 13.92 2.45 16.21
N ALA A 15 15.17 2.12 16.57
CA ALA A 15 15.75 2.47 17.85
C ALA A 15 15.80 4.00 17.94
N THR A 16 15.00 4.58 18.81
CA THR A 16 15.08 6.00 19.18
C THR A 16 16.49 6.29 19.69
N ARG A 17 17.32 6.87 18.84
CA ARG A 17 18.60 7.41 19.27
C ARG A 17 18.32 8.65 20.12
N PRO A 18 18.98 8.85 21.27
CA PRO A 18 18.85 10.10 22.02
C PRO A 18 19.07 11.30 21.10
N GLY A 19 18.09 12.21 21.03
CA GLY A 19 18.10 13.40 20.16
C GLY A 19 17.45 13.23 18.79
N ASN A 20 16.97 12.05 18.41
CA ASN A 20 16.15 11.88 17.20
C ASN A 20 14.70 12.32 17.43
N PRO A 21 14.02 12.86 16.40
CA PRO A 21 12.58 13.05 16.45
C PRO A 21 11.83 11.76 16.79
N GLN A 22 10.64 11.87 17.38
CA GLN A 22 9.76 10.73 17.61
C GLN A 22 9.43 10.03 16.28
N THR A 23 9.46 8.71 16.29
CA THR A 23 9.00 7.91 15.13
C THR A 23 7.53 8.23 14.85
N PRO A 24 7.13 8.44 13.58
CA PRO A 24 5.73 8.60 13.23
C PRO A 24 4.87 7.44 13.76
N GLN A 25 3.74 7.76 14.37
CA GLN A 25 2.92 6.78 15.09
C GLN A 25 1.81 6.16 14.24
N MET A 26 1.31 6.94 13.27
CA MET A 26 0.19 6.52 12.41
C MET A 26 0.23 7.28 11.08
N LEU A 27 -0.53 6.80 10.12
CA LEU A 27 -0.80 7.55 8.89
C LEU A 27 -1.75 8.70 9.23
N SER A 28 -1.27 9.95 9.16
CA SER A 28 -2.15 11.11 9.33
C SER A 28 -3.17 11.17 8.19
N HIS A 29 -2.69 11.25 6.96
CA HIS A 29 -3.52 11.18 5.76
C HIS A 29 -2.69 10.75 4.55
N LEU A 30 -3.39 10.14 3.58
CA LEU A 30 -2.90 9.88 2.23
C LEU A 30 -3.72 10.75 1.27
N ALA A 31 -3.06 11.56 0.45
CA ALA A 31 -3.74 12.50 -0.43
C ALA A 31 -3.56 12.14 -1.91
N TYR A 32 -4.66 12.20 -2.65
CA TYR A 32 -4.74 12.06 -4.10
C TYR A 32 -5.32 13.32 -4.74
N VAL A 33 -5.31 13.37 -6.05
CA VAL A 33 -6.05 14.36 -6.83
C VAL A 33 -7.35 13.72 -7.34
N THR A 34 -8.45 14.46 -7.25
CA THR A 34 -9.72 14.15 -7.93
C THR A 34 -10.08 15.24 -8.92
N HIS A 35 -10.87 14.88 -9.92
CA HIS A 35 -11.47 15.83 -10.86
C HIS A 35 -12.99 15.99 -10.65
N ASP A 36 -13.54 15.29 -9.64
CA ASP A 36 -14.95 15.35 -9.25
C ASP A 36 -15.09 15.06 -7.75
N ALA A 37 -15.07 16.11 -6.94
CA ALA A 37 -15.17 15.99 -5.49
C ALA A 37 -16.55 15.46 -5.04
N GLU A 38 -17.65 15.82 -5.74
CA GLU A 38 -19.00 15.37 -5.37
C GLU A 38 -19.12 13.85 -5.57
N ALA A 39 -18.69 13.32 -6.71
CA ALA A 39 -18.68 11.90 -6.99
C ALA A 39 -17.72 11.15 -6.04
N THR A 40 -16.56 11.73 -5.72
CA THR A 40 -15.61 11.18 -4.75
C THR A 40 -16.24 11.09 -3.35
N VAL A 41 -16.89 12.15 -2.86
CA VAL A 41 -17.61 12.13 -1.58
C VAL A 41 -18.69 11.05 -1.61
N ALA A 42 -19.49 10.97 -2.68
CA ALA A 42 -20.54 9.95 -2.79
C ALA A 42 -19.96 8.52 -2.70
N PHE A 43 -18.89 8.23 -3.42
CA PHE A 43 -18.27 6.90 -3.39
C PHE A 43 -17.70 6.54 -2.01
N TYR A 44 -16.85 7.40 -1.44
CA TYR A 44 -16.19 7.12 -0.17
C TYR A 44 -17.15 7.07 1.02
N THR A 45 -18.28 7.79 0.98
CA THR A 45 -19.27 7.77 2.06
C THR A 45 -20.33 6.70 1.87
N THR A 46 -20.87 6.49 0.66
CA THR A 46 -22.01 5.58 0.45
C THR A 46 -21.60 4.15 0.14
N VAL A 47 -20.47 3.95 -0.56
CA VAL A 47 -19.96 2.62 -0.92
C VAL A 47 -19.01 2.10 0.16
N LEU A 48 -18.00 2.89 0.55
CA LEU A 48 -17.03 2.48 1.56
C LEU A 48 -17.47 2.77 3.00
N GLY A 49 -18.50 3.59 3.21
CA GLY A 49 -19.03 3.89 4.53
C GLY A 49 -18.11 4.75 5.41
N LEU A 50 -17.17 5.49 4.81
CA LEU A 50 -16.25 6.35 5.57
C LEU A 50 -16.93 7.66 5.97
N ASP A 51 -16.52 8.22 7.10
CA ASP A 51 -16.99 9.53 7.54
C ASP A 51 -16.31 10.65 6.75
N PHE A 52 -17.10 11.52 6.11
CA PHE A 52 -16.60 12.77 5.56
C PHE A 52 -16.41 13.78 6.68
N VAL A 53 -15.15 14.05 7.08
CA VAL A 53 -14.85 14.73 8.37
C VAL A 53 -14.32 16.14 8.24
N LEU A 54 -13.76 16.51 7.07
CA LEU A 54 -13.18 17.84 6.89
C LEU A 54 -13.20 18.23 5.40
N ALA A 55 -13.44 19.50 5.15
CA ALA A 55 -13.22 20.13 3.85
C ALA A 55 -12.56 21.49 4.04
N VAL A 56 -11.58 21.80 3.19
CA VAL A 56 -10.86 23.07 3.14
C VAL A 56 -10.98 23.66 1.74
N ILE A 57 -11.33 24.93 1.66
CA ILE A 57 -11.31 25.70 0.39
C ILE A 57 -10.26 26.79 0.57
N ASP A 58 -9.30 26.86 -0.34
CA ASP A 58 -8.25 27.87 -0.30
C ASP A 58 -7.86 28.28 -1.73
N ASP A 59 -7.26 29.45 -1.86
CA ASP A 59 -6.78 29.99 -3.14
C ASP A 59 -5.25 29.97 -3.28
N THR A 60 -4.56 29.50 -2.25
CA THR A 60 -3.09 29.52 -2.19
C THR A 60 -2.57 28.21 -1.60
N VAL A 61 -1.58 27.61 -2.24
CA VAL A 61 -0.90 26.40 -1.74
C VAL A 61 0.00 26.78 -0.57
N PRO A 62 -0.30 26.37 0.67
CA PRO A 62 0.44 26.84 1.87
C PRO A 62 1.93 26.49 1.84
N SER A 63 2.31 25.37 1.22
CA SER A 63 3.70 24.88 1.17
C SER A 63 4.59 25.64 0.17
N THR A 64 4.01 26.25 -0.86
CA THR A 64 4.76 26.94 -1.93
C THR A 64 4.46 28.43 -1.99
N GLY A 65 3.30 28.87 -1.46
CA GLY A 65 2.81 30.24 -1.58
C GLY A 65 2.26 30.57 -2.97
N GLU A 66 2.14 29.59 -3.86
CA GLU A 66 1.62 29.81 -5.20
C GLU A 66 0.09 29.94 -5.19
N PRO A 67 -0.48 30.88 -5.97
CA PRO A 67 -1.93 30.99 -6.12
C PRO A 67 -2.46 29.82 -6.96
N PHE A 68 -3.19 28.92 -6.31
CA PHE A 68 -3.81 27.76 -6.92
C PHE A 68 -5.08 27.39 -6.15
N PRO A 69 -6.27 27.78 -6.60
CA PRO A 69 -7.52 27.45 -5.93
C PRO A 69 -7.74 25.94 -5.84
N TYR A 70 -8.11 25.46 -4.68
CA TYR A 70 -8.39 24.04 -4.47
C TYR A 70 -9.50 23.80 -3.44
N PHE A 71 -10.09 22.60 -3.53
CA PHE A 71 -10.99 22.02 -2.55
C PHE A 71 -10.34 20.74 -2.02
N HIS A 72 -10.05 20.69 -0.71
CA HIS A 72 -9.38 19.56 -0.05
C HIS A 72 -10.34 18.88 0.91
N ILE A 73 -10.64 17.61 0.67
CA ILE A 73 -11.64 16.81 1.36
C ILE A 73 -11.01 15.60 2.05
N PHE A 74 -11.56 15.18 3.21
CA PHE A 74 -10.98 14.14 4.06
C PHE A 74 -12.04 13.14 4.49
N PHE A 75 -11.70 11.84 4.41
CA PHE A 75 -12.52 10.71 4.84
C PHE A 75 -11.79 9.94 5.92
N ARG A 76 -12.43 9.75 7.09
CA ARG A 76 -11.82 9.12 8.25
C ARG A 76 -12.05 7.61 8.26
N LEU A 77 -10.99 6.86 8.53
CA LEU A 77 -10.97 5.43 8.82
C LEU A 77 -11.22 5.15 10.30
N GLY A 78 -11.48 3.88 10.65
CA GLY A 78 -11.78 3.46 12.02
C GLY A 78 -10.67 3.71 13.03
N ASP A 79 -9.41 3.73 12.61
CA ASP A 79 -8.24 4.02 13.44
C ASP A 79 -7.93 5.53 13.58
N GLY A 80 -8.72 6.38 12.92
CA GLY A 80 -8.54 7.84 12.91
C GLY A 80 -7.61 8.37 11.82
N SER A 81 -6.95 7.50 11.04
CA SER A 81 -6.26 7.91 9.81
C SER A 81 -7.25 8.41 8.75
N THR A 82 -6.77 9.15 7.75
CA THR A 82 -7.66 9.70 6.72
C THR A 82 -7.15 9.46 5.32
N ILE A 83 -8.09 9.28 4.39
CA ILE A 83 -7.86 9.42 2.95
C ILE A 83 -8.34 10.80 2.55
N ALA A 84 -7.56 11.50 1.73
CA ALA A 84 -7.85 12.87 1.35
C ALA A 84 -7.75 13.06 -0.17
N PHE A 85 -8.49 14.05 -0.67
CA PHE A 85 -8.44 14.39 -2.10
C PHE A 85 -8.36 15.89 -2.27
N PHE A 86 -7.61 16.29 -3.29
CA PHE A 86 -7.61 17.67 -3.79
C PHE A 86 -8.34 17.70 -5.12
N GLU A 87 -9.39 18.51 -5.20
CA GLU A 87 -9.90 18.99 -6.50
C GLU A 87 -9.32 20.38 -6.74
N ALA A 88 -8.61 20.53 -7.85
CA ALA A 88 -7.98 21.81 -8.22
C ALA A 88 -8.31 22.11 -9.69
N PRO A 89 -9.23 23.08 -9.92
CA PRO A 89 -9.65 23.45 -11.27
C PRO A 89 -8.48 23.83 -12.16
N GLY A 90 -8.42 23.24 -13.35
CA GLY A 90 -7.34 23.52 -14.32
C GLY A 90 -6.17 22.52 -14.27
N LEU A 91 -6.16 21.57 -13.34
CA LEU A 91 -5.23 20.45 -13.44
C LEU A 91 -5.58 19.56 -14.64
N PRO A 92 -4.58 19.17 -15.46
CA PRO A 92 -4.80 18.19 -16.51
C PRO A 92 -5.12 16.82 -15.91
N PRO A 93 -5.75 15.91 -16.69
CA PRO A 93 -5.88 14.52 -16.29
C PRO A 93 -4.52 13.92 -15.91
N ARG A 94 -4.53 12.99 -14.94
CA ARG A 94 -3.31 12.26 -14.56
C ARG A 94 -2.73 11.57 -15.79
N PRO A 95 -1.39 11.64 -16.02
CA PRO A 95 -0.77 10.91 -17.12
C PRO A 95 -1.07 9.40 -16.99
N ALA A 96 -1.31 8.75 -18.13
CA ALA A 96 -1.50 7.31 -18.16
C ALA A 96 -0.25 6.60 -17.62
N VAL A 97 -0.44 5.50 -16.90
CA VAL A 97 0.65 4.65 -16.42
C VAL A 97 1.46 4.11 -17.60
N THR A 98 2.78 4.06 -17.41
CA THR A 98 3.71 3.68 -18.48
C THR A 98 3.84 2.18 -18.66
N HIS A 99 3.41 1.39 -17.66
CA HIS A 99 3.46 -0.07 -17.68
C HIS A 99 2.33 -0.67 -16.84
N PRO A 100 1.60 -1.70 -17.32
CA PRO A 100 0.45 -2.29 -16.61
C PRO A 100 0.77 -2.82 -15.21
N ALA A 101 2.03 -3.14 -14.91
CA ALA A 101 2.42 -3.60 -13.57
C ALA A 101 2.21 -2.51 -12.49
N TYR A 102 2.25 -1.24 -12.84
CA TYR A 102 1.95 -0.17 -11.87
C TYR A 102 0.51 -0.23 -11.40
N ASP A 103 -0.45 -0.53 -12.29
CA ASP A 103 -1.86 -0.71 -11.93
C ASP A 103 -2.10 -1.94 -11.03
N VAL A 104 -1.16 -2.88 -11.01
CA VAL A 104 -1.23 -4.06 -10.16
C VAL A 104 -0.54 -3.83 -8.82
N PHE A 105 0.62 -3.16 -8.83
CA PHE A 105 1.44 -3.02 -7.62
C PHE A 105 1.10 -1.77 -6.80
N ASP A 106 0.70 -0.67 -7.45
CA ASP A 106 0.31 0.55 -6.75
C ASP A 106 -1.17 0.45 -6.34
N HIS A 107 -1.43 0.32 -5.04
CA HIS A 107 -2.78 0.22 -4.49
C HIS A 107 -2.86 0.79 -3.08
N LEU A 108 -4.07 1.10 -2.65
CA LEU A 108 -4.39 1.47 -1.28
C LEU A 108 -5.12 0.31 -0.60
N ALA A 109 -4.48 -0.28 0.40
CA ALA A 109 -5.04 -1.38 1.19
C ALA A 109 -5.74 -0.85 2.44
N LEU A 110 -7.00 -1.26 2.61
CA LEU A 110 -7.86 -0.93 3.75
C LEU A 110 -8.12 -2.21 4.53
N GLN A 111 -7.79 -2.22 5.83
CA GLN A 111 -7.92 -3.40 6.66
C GLN A 111 -9.33 -3.52 7.24
N VAL A 112 -9.82 -4.75 7.26
CA VAL A 112 -11.01 -5.20 8.01
C VAL A 112 -10.60 -6.29 9.01
N ASP A 113 -11.50 -6.65 9.93
CA ASP A 113 -11.14 -7.48 11.08
C ASP A 113 -10.96 -8.97 10.73
N THR A 114 -11.78 -9.51 9.83
CA THR A 114 -11.86 -10.95 9.59
C THR A 114 -11.92 -11.32 8.11
N PRO A 115 -11.55 -12.57 7.72
CA PRO A 115 -11.75 -13.07 6.36
C PRO A 115 -13.23 -13.02 5.92
N GLU A 116 -14.17 -13.27 6.84
CA GLU A 116 -15.59 -13.17 6.56
C GLU A 116 -16.04 -11.73 6.26
N ASP A 117 -15.34 -10.73 6.80
CA ASP A 117 -15.56 -9.33 6.42
C ASP A 117 -15.10 -9.06 4.99
N VAL A 118 -13.96 -9.61 4.58
CA VAL A 118 -13.47 -9.54 3.18
C VAL A 118 -14.49 -10.18 2.24
N ASP A 119 -15.03 -11.36 2.58
CA ASP A 119 -16.05 -12.05 1.79
C ASP A 119 -17.34 -11.22 1.68
N ARG A 120 -17.76 -10.57 2.78
CA ARG A 120 -18.92 -9.67 2.77
C ARG A 120 -18.70 -8.47 1.87
N TRP A 121 -17.49 -7.88 1.90
CA TRP A 121 -17.11 -6.80 1.00
C TRP A 121 -17.12 -7.23 -0.46
N HIS A 122 -16.57 -8.41 -0.76
CA HIS A 122 -16.63 -8.97 -2.11
C HIS A 122 -18.07 -9.06 -2.62
N GLN A 123 -18.95 -9.65 -1.83
CA GLN A 123 -20.36 -9.81 -2.18
C GLN A 123 -21.08 -8.46 -2.35
N GLN A 124 -20.86 -7.51 -1.44
CA GLN A 124 -21.45 -6.18 -1.50
C GLN A 124 -21.05 -5.41 -2.75
N LEU A 125 -19.74 -5.35 -3.05
CA LEU A 125 -19.23 -4.63 -4.21
C LEU A 125 -19.70 -5.28 -5.52
N THR A 126 -19.68 -6.61 -5.61
CA THR A 126 -20.19 -7.35 -6.77
C THR A 126 -21.69 -7.07 -6.98
N ASN A 127 -22.50 -7.06 -5.92
CA ASN A 127 -23.94 -6.74 -6.00
C ASN A 127 -24.19 -5.28 -6.45
N LEU A 128 -23.26 -4.37 -6.17
CA LEU A 128 -23.28 -2.99 -6.64
C LEU A 128 -22.77 -2.83 -8.08
N GLY A 129 -22.28 -3.91 -8.71
CA GLY A 129 -21.84 -3.93 -10.09
C GLY A 129 -20.36 -3.59 -10.29
N TYR A 130 -19.55 -3.58 -9.23
CA TYR A 130 -18.11 -3.41 -9.35
C TYR A 130 -17.43 -4.68 -9.86
N ASP A 131 -16.37 -4.52 -10.66
CA ASP A 131 -15.46 -5.62 -11.02
C ASP A 131 -14.50 -5.86 -9.85
N VAL A 132 -14.63 -7.04 -9.22
CA VAL A 132 -13.88 -7.38 -7.99
C VAL A 132 -13.04 -8.62 -8.24
N LEU A 133 -11.72 -8.46 -8.12
CA LEU A 133 -10.77 -9.56 -8.18
C LEU A 133 -10.61 -10.18 -6.79
N GLY A 134 -10.66 -11.50 -6.73
CA GLY A 134 -10.47 -12.27 -5.49
C GLY A 134 -11.75 -12.98 -5.04
N PRO A 135 -11.84 -13.40 -3.76
CA PRO A 135 -10.82 -13.29 -2.73
C PRO A 135 -9.53 -14.07 -3.06
N ILE A 136 -8.38 -13.53 -2.63
CA ILE A 136 -7.04 -14.11 -2.84
C ILE A 136 -6.36 -14.33 -1.49
N ASP A 137 -5.90 -15.56 -1.26
CA ASP A 137 -5.06 -15.91 -0.13
C ASP A 137 -3.58 -15.72 -0.49
N HIS A 138 -2.94 -14.74 0.15
CA HIS A 138 -1.52 -14.44 0.04
C HIS A 138 -0.67 -15.11 1.13
N HIS A 139 -1.23 -16.07 1.90
CA HIS A 139 -0.65 -16.78 3.05
C HIS A 139 -0.44 -15.92 4.29
N ILE A 140 -0.21 -14.62 4.16
CA ILE A 140 -0.05 -13.67 5.27
C ILE A 140 -1.24 -12.72 5.41
N ILE A 141 -1.96 -12.47 4.31
CA ILE A 141 -3.16 -11.63 4.23
C ILE A 141 -4.16 -12.26 3.27
N TYR A 142 -5.44 -11.94 3.45
CA TYR A 142 -6.55 -12.36 2.60
C TYR A 142 -7.25 -11.14 2.04
N SER A 143 -7.42 -11.06 0.72
CA SER A 143 -7.68 -9.78 0.06
C SER A 143 -8.62 -9.88 -1.13
N ILE A 144 -9.34 -8.78 -1.40
CA ILE A 144 -10.02 -8.48 -2.65
C ILE A 144 -9.49 -7.17 -3.23
N TYR A 145 -9.61 -7.00 -4.54
CA TYR A 145 -9.16 -5.81 -5.26
C TYR A 145 -10.24 -5.28 -6.19
N PHE A 146 -10.38 -3.97 -6.27
CA PHE A 146 -11.29 -3.27 -7.18
C PHE A 146 -10.78 -1.85 -7.43
N HIS A 147 -11.45 -1.09 -8.30
CA HIS A 147 -11.07 0.30 -8.56
C HIS A 147 -12.15 1.28 -8.07
N ASP A 148 -11.70 2.39 -7.52
CA ASP A 148 -12.49 3.60 -7.33
C ASP A 148 -12.94 4.10 -8.73
N PRO A 149 -14.24 4.13 -9.01
CA PRO A 149 -14.73 4.46 -10.35
C PRO A 149 -14.56 5.93 -10.73
N VAL A 150 -14.25 6.79 -9.77
CA VAL A 150 -14.11 8.24 -9.97
C VAL A 150 -12.65 8.60 -10.29
N ASN A 151 -11.70 8.01 -9.57
CA ASN A 151 -10.30 8.41 -9.61
C ASN A 151 -9.38 7.32 -10.17
N ASP A 152 -9.93 6.14 -10.51
CA ASP A 152 -9.19 4.97 -11.02
C ASP A 152 -8.06 4.51 -10.06
N ILE A 153 -8.30 4.66 -8.75
CA ILE A 153 -7.38 4.19 -7.73
C ILE A 153 -7.67 2.71 -7.45
N ARG A 154 -6.66 1.87 -7.58
CA ARG A 154 -6.78 0.48 -7.15
C ARG A 154 -6.88 0.41 -5.64
N LEU A 155 -7.97 -0.17 -5.15
CA LEU A 155 -8.26 -0.40 -3.75
C LEU A 155 -8.14 -1.88 -3.42
N GLU A 156 -7.67 -2.16 -2.22
CA GLU A 156 -7.64 -3.50 -1.63
C GLU A 156 -8.45 -3.47 -0.32
N ILE A 157 -9.35 -4.42 -0.12
CA ILE A 157 -9.88 -4.74 1.21
C ILE A 157 -9.19 -6.01 1.68
N THR A 158 -8.54 -5.96 2.84
CA THR A 158 -7.65 -7.02 3.32
C THR A 158 -7.79 -7.29 4.80
N THR A 159 -7.40 -8.49 5.22
CA THR A 159 -7.25 -8.85 6.63
C THR A 159 -6.02 -9.72 6.83
N PRO A 160 -5.29 -9.58 7.96
CA PRO A 160 -4.17 -10.47 8.28
C PRO A 160 -4.64 -11.90 8.52
N LEU A 161 -3.96 -12.88 7.95
CA LEU A 161 -4.07 -14.30 8.29
C LEU A 161 -3.07 -14.70 9.37
N VAL A 162 -2.02 -13.92 9.55
CA VAL A 162 -0.93 -14.17 10.50
C VAL A 162 -0.83 -12.97 11.44
N PRO A 163 -0.98 -13.15 12.76
CA PRO A 163 -1.06 -12.03 13.72
C PRO A 163 0.16 -11.12 13.74
N ASP A 164 1.35 -11.65 13.45
CA ASP A 164 2.64 -10.94 13.46
C ASP A 164 3.14 -10.56 12.05
N TRP A 165 2.26 -10.52 11.05
CA TRP A 165 2.63 -10.31 9.65
C TRP A 165 3.48 -9.03 9.43
N ASN A 166 3.27 -8.01 10.24
CA ASN A 166 3.94 -6.71 10.17
C ASN A 166 5.04 -6.51 11.24
N ASP A 167 5.43 -7.58 11.98
CA ASP A 167 6.54 -7.56 12.96
C ASP A 167 7.63 -8.61 12.65
N ARG A 168 7.96 -8.81 11.38
CA ARG A 168 8.94 -9.77 10.87
C ARG A 168 10.22 -9.10 10.38
N GLY A 169 10.73 -8.15 11.16
CA GLY A 169 11.88 -7.35 10.77
C GLY A 169 13.16 -8.15 10.51
N THR A 170 13.37 -9.28 11.18
CA THR A 170 14.54 -10.15 10.96
C THR A 170 14.47 -10.85 9.61
N GLU A 171 13.34 -11.45 9.27
CA GLU A 171 13.09 -12.12 8.00
C GLU A 171 13.11 -11.13 6.83
N ALA A 172 12.56 -9.94 7.06
CA ALA A 172 12.61 -8.86 6.07
C ALA A 172 14.05 -8.41 5.77
N ALA A 173 14.90 -8.26 6.80
CA ALA A 173 16.32 -7.91 6.63
C ALA A 173 17.11 -9.00 5.89
N GLN A 174 16.84 -10.27 6.21
CA GLN A 174 17.42 -11.40 5.50
C GLN A 174 16.99 -11.39 4.02
N SER A 175 15.70 -11.24 3.76
CA SER A 175 15.15 -11.20 2.40
C SER A 175 15.74 -10.08 1.56
N LEU A 176 15.90 -8.88 2.15
CA LEU A 176 16.54 -7.75 1.50
C LEU A 176 18.01 -8.06 1.16
N THR A 177 18.73 -8.72 2.07
CA THR A 177 20.13 -9.10 1.86
C THR A 177 20.27 -10.08 0.69
N GLU A 178 19.45 -11.13 0.65
CA GLU A 178 19.47 -12.14 -0.43
C GLU A 178 19.09 -11.51 -1.78
N TRP A 179 18.08 -10.64 -1.81
CA TRP A 179 17.66 -9.89 -2.99
C TRP A 179 18.78 -9.00 -3.53
N ALA A 180 19.46 -8.25 -2.65
CA ALA A 180 20.57 -7.39 -3.03
C ALA A 180 21.77 -8.17 -3.55
N GLN A 181 22.12 -9.31 -2.91
CA GLN A 181 23.19 -10.19 -3.37
C GLN A 181 22.91 -10.79 -4.74
N ALA A 182 21.66 -11.24 -4.98
CA ALA A 182 21.26 -11.77 -6.28
C ALA A 182 21.40 -10.71 -7.40
N LYS A 183 20.96 -9.47 -7.15
CA LYS A 183 21.14 -8.36 -8.10
C LYS A 183 22.61 -8.03 -8.35
N GLN A 184 23.43 -8.02 -7.29
CA GLN A 184 24.86 -7.79 -7.42
C GLN A 184 25.54 -8.90 -8.23
N HIS A 185 25.20 -10.17 -7.98
CA HIS A 185 25.71 -11.30 -8.74
C HIS A 185 25.33 -11.20 -10.23
N ALA A 186 24.10 -10.83 -10.55
CA ALA A 186 23.65 -10.61 -11.93
C ALA A 186 24.52 -9.54 -12.62
N THR A 187 24.79 -8.42 -11.94
CA THR A 187 25.63 -7.34 -12.46
C THR A 187 27.07 -7.81 -12.70
N GLN A 188 27.66 -8.53 -11.74
CA GLN A 188 29.05 -9.00 -11.82
C GLN A 188 29.28 -10.05 -12.93
N THR A 189 28.25 -10.86 -13.19
CA THR A 189 28.31 -11.94 -14.19
C THR A 189 27.77 -11.55 -15.56
N GLY A 190 27.18 -10.36 -15.70
CA GLY A 190 26.53 -9.90 -16.92
C GLY A 190 25.24 -10.66 -17.26
N ARG A 191 24.68 -11.40 -16.28
CA ARG A 191 23.43 -12.12 -16.47
C ARG A 191 22.21 -11.18 -16.32
N PRO A 192 21.09 -11.46 -17.02
CA PRO A 192 19.85 -10.73 -16.80
C PRO A 192 19.38 -10.85 -15.34
N GLN A 193 19.04 -9.71 -14.69
CA GLN A 193 18.65 -9.70 -13.27
C GLN A 193 17.43 -10.61 -13.00
N HIS A 194 16.44 -10.61 -13.91
CA HIS A 194 15.21 -11.42 -13.73
C HIS A 194 15.50 -12.93 -13.67
N GLU A 195 16.49 -13.45 -14.42
CA GLU A 195 16.87 -14.86 -14.37
C GLU A 195 17.47 -15.24 -13.00
N VAL A 196 18.39 -14.40 -12.49
CA VAL A 196 19.03 -14.65 -11.19
C VAL A 196 18.01 -14.54 -10.05
N LEU A 197 17.07 -13.62 -10.14
CA LEU A 197 15.99 -13.49 -9.15
C LEU A 197 15.00 -14.67 -9.21
N LEU A 198 14.70 -15.21 -10.39
CA LEU A 198 13.89 -16.43 -10.51
C LEU A 198 14.60 -17.63 -9.85
N GLU A 199 15.91 -17.78 -9.99
CA GLU A 199 16.69 -18.83 -9.31
C GLU A 199 16.64 -18.65 -7.77
N LEU A 200 16.69 -17.42 -7.27
CA LEU A 200 16.53 -17.14 -5.84
C LEU A 200 15.15 -17.58 -5.33
N ILE A 201 14.09 -17.24 -6.06
CA ILE A 201 12.71 -17.61 -5.71
C ILE A 201 12.54 -19.13 -5.70
N GLN A 202 13.02 -19.82 -6.74
CA GLN A 202 12.94 -21.28 -6.84
C GLN A 202 13.65 -21.97 -5.67
N ARG A 203 14.83 -21.50 -5.26
CA ARG A 203 15.55 -22.03 -4.10
C ARG A 203 14.78 -21.87 -2.80
N ARG A 204 14.09 -20.73 -2.62
CA ARG A 204 13.26 -20.49 -1.44
C ARG A 204 12.05 -21.44 -1.38
N VAL A 205 11.36 -21.63 -2.48
CA VAL A 205 10.21 -22.53 -2.57
C VAL A 205 10.63 -23.98 -2.24
N HIS A 206 11.76 -24.46 -2.76
CA HIS A 206 12.26 -25.80 -2.47
C HIS A 206 12.66 -25.98 -1.00
N ASN A 207 13.25 -24.97 -0.38
CA ASN A 207 13.62 -25.05 1.04
C ASN A 207 12.38 -25.05 1.96
N THR A 208 11.31 -24.36 1.59
CA THR A 208 10.06 -24.33 2.38
C THR A 208 9.27 -25.64 2.26
N THR A 209 9.38 -26.37 1.12
CA THR A 209 8.74 -27.68 0.92
C THR A 209 9.57 -28.86 1.49
N GLY A 210 10.86 -28.65 1.77
CA GLY A 210 11.76 -29.67 2.35
C GLY A 210 11.61 -29.85 3.86
N ASP A 211 11.03 -28.88 4.55
CA ASP A 211 10.80 -28.94 6.01
C ASP A 211 9.44 -29.57 6.42
N ILE A 212 8.70 -30.15 5.44
CA ILE A 212 7.38 -30.79 5.64
C ILE A 212 7.45 -32.34 5.39
N LEU A 213 8.62 -32.95 5.47
CA LEU A 213 8.75 -34.42 5.43
C LEU A 213 9.32 -34.97 6.75
#